data_e49bb043e95f902a3a9472300c6a5a40
#
_entry.id   e49bb043e95f902a3a9472300c6a5a40
#
_cell.length_a   1.000
_cell.length_b   1.000
_cell.length_c   1.000
_cell.angle_alpha   90.00
_cell.angle_beta   90.00
_cell.angle_gamma   90.00
#
_symmetry.space_group_name_H-M   'P 1'
#
loop_
_entity.id
_entity.type
_entity.pdbx_description
1 polymer ?
#
loop_
_entity_poly.entity_id
_entity_poly.type
_entity_poly.pdbx_seq_one_letter_code
_entity_poly.pdbx_strand_id
1 'polypeptide(L)'
;PYKIITPMNNSLYSSLIFELSKPGRRAYSLPRNRFRHYDVPADEQRTTDTILPECDEMTVVRHYTNHSGNNFGVLNGFYPLGSCTMKYNPPINEEIANMPAFANLHPLQPDSTTQGALAVEYHLRQALAAITGMADFTLNPCAGAHGELTGLMIIRAYHEERGDTARRKVIVPDSAHGTNPASAAVCGFEVVEVKSTPEGRVDVEDLKPLLGPDVAAMMMTNPNTLGLFEREIPEIARLVHGCGALMYYDGANLNPMLGVCRPGDMGFDVMHVNLHKTFSTPHGGGGPGAGPVGVRHGLERFLPRPAVVKVGDHYQLDDPIGLGQVNRPMINVGAWTGNFGIELRAYAYILSLGRQYIKHVGPLATLNANYVKERLKDDYELPIGGPCMHEFVFNGLRDKSTGVTTLDVAKRLLDYGFHAPTIYFPLLFHEAMMIEPTENESRDTLDRFIDVMHRIAEEARTNPDIVKGAPHNTPITRCDDVLAARHPILKWQPVPTGTAPTNAAPTGTTPTDAVPTGTAPTGPAAH
;
A
#
# COMPACT_ATOMS: atom_id res chain seq x y z
N PRO A 1 29.43 12.89 15.89
CA PRO A 1 28.98 14.00 15.06
C PRO A 1 28.41 13.41 13.78
N TYR A 2 27.07 13.42 13.65
CA TYR A 2 26.39 12.96 12.44
C TYR A 2 26.75 13.93 11.32
N LYS A 3 27.41 13.45 10.26
CA LYS A 3 27.59 14.24 9.05
C LYS A 3 26.21 14.53 8.47
N ILE A 4 25.81 15.80 8.49
CA ILE A 4 24.69 16.28 7.71
C ILE A 4 25.06 16.01 6.25
N ILE A 5 24.32 15.12 5.59
CA ILE A 5 24.47 14.90 4.16
C ILE A 5 23.92 16.16 3.51
N THR A 6 24.80 17.05 3.10
CA THR A 6 24.42 18.20 2.29
C THR A 6 23.96 17.65 0.93
N PRO A 7 22.72 17.84 0.49
CA PRO A 7 22.30 17.43 -0.83
C PRO A 7 23.23 18.10 -1.86
N MET A 8 23.64 17.37 -2.89
CA MET A 8 24.31 17.95 -4.05
C MET A 8 23.29 18.77 -4.87
N ASN A 9 22.87 19.91 -4.31
CA ASN A 9 21.70 20.65 -4.75
C ASN A 9 21.97 21.63 -5.90
N ASN A 10 23.01 21.40 -6.69
CA ASN A 10 23.34 22.28 -7.83
C ASN A 10 23.70 21.49 -9.09
N SER A 11 23.04 20.35 -9.31
CA SER A 11 23.17 19.64 -10.57
C SER A 11 22.38 20.37 -11.66
N LEU A 12 23.01 20.62 -12.80
CA LEU A 12 22.34 21.06 -14.04
C LEU A 12 21.11 20.21 -14.37
N TYR A 13 21.12 18.95 -13.95
CA TYR A 13 20.08 17.95 -14.24
C TYR A 13 18.93 17.88 -13.22
N SER A 14 18.88 18.79 -12.24
CA SER A 14 17.77 18.88 -11.28
C SER A 14 16.57 19.68 -11.79
N SER A 15 16.72 20.42 -12.90
CA SER A 15 15.62 21.07 -13.61
C SER A 15 14.67 20.05 -14.23
N LEU A 16 13.46 20.49 -14.59
CA LEU A 16 12.52 19.63 -15.33
C LEU A 16 13.11 19.23 -16.68
N ILE A 17 12.81 18.02 -17.15
CA ILE A 17 13.33 17.51 -18.42
C ILE A 17 12.97 18.42 -19.61
N PHE A 18 11.83 19.11 -19.56
CA PHE A 18 11.41 20.09 -20.55
C PHE A 18 12.32 21.33 -20.59
N GLU A 19 12.87 21.73 -19.44
CA GLU A 19 13.81 22.87 -19.33
C GLU A 19 15.21 22.52 -19.84
N LEU A 20 15.54 21.22 -19.86
CA LEU A 20 16.79 20.68 -20.42
C LEU A 20 16.70 20.45 -21.92
N SER A 21 15.52 20.57 -22.51
CA SER A 21 15.28 20.35 -23.94
C SER A 21 16.04 21.35 -24.81
N LYS A 22 16.64 20.85 -25.88
CA LYS A 22 17.27 21.68 -26.91
C LYS A 22 16.92 21.15 -28.28
N PRO A 23 16.43 21.99 -29.21
CA PRO A 23 16.04 21.58 -30.54
C PRO A 23 17.11 20.75 -31.26
N GLY A 24 16.71 19.66 -31.88
CA GLY A 24 17.58 18.77 -32.66
C GLY A 24 18.32 17.70 -31.85
N ARG A 25 18.23 17.68 -30.51
CA ARG A 25 18.85 16.62 -29.69
C ARG A 25 18.01 15.34 -29.73
N ARG A 26 18.70 14.19 -29.71
CA ARG A 26 18.08 12.87 -29.68
C ARG A 26 18.75 11.96 -28.68
N ALA A 27 17.97 11.15 -27.96
CA ALA A 27 18.49 10.17 -27.01
C ALA A 27 19.02 8.92 -27.72
N TYR A 28 18.34 8.44 -28.75
CA TYR A 28 18.76 7.29 -29.57
C TYR A 28 18.06 7.31 -30.92
N SER A 29 18.51 6.41 -31.84
CA SER A 29 17.91 6.23 -33.15
C SER A 29 17.04 4.98 -33.19
N LEU A 30 15.79 5.13 -33.59
CA LEU A 30 14.92 3.99 -33.87
C LEU A 30 15.38 3.27 -35.17
N PRO A 31 15.24 1.94 -35.25
CA PRO A 31 15.45 1.23 -36.49
C PRO A 31 14.47 1.74 -37.57
N ARG A 32 14.85 1.63 -38.85
CA ARG A 32 13.97 2.04 -39.92
C ARG A 32 12.65 1.28 -39.85
N ASN A 33 11.54 2.01 -39.98
CA ASN A 33 10.22 1.40 -40.10
C ASN A 33 10.19 0.51 -41.37
N ARG A 34 9.89 -0.78 -41.17
CA ARG A 34 9.77 -1.77 -42.28
C ARG A 34 8.32 -1.99 -42.71
N PHE A 35 7.37 -1.39 -41.97
CA PHE A 35 5.97 -1.51 -42.29
C PHE A 35 5.54 -0.46 -43.30
N ARG A 36 4.46 -0.77 -44.01
CA ARG A 36 3.84 0.19 -44.92
C ARG A 36 3.43 1.44 -44.15
N HIS A 37 3.77 2.59 -44.67
CA HIS A 37 3.29 3.86 -44.12
C HIS A 37 1.81 4.02 -44.45
N TYR A 38 1.00 4.36 -43.45
CA TYR A 38 -0.39 4.74 -43.61
C TYR A 38 -0.51 6.18 -43.15
N ASP A 39 -1.09 7.01 -44.03
CA ASP A 39 -1.37 8.38 -43.66
C ASP A 39 -2.61 8.41 -42.75
N VAL A 40 -2.50 9.14 -41.64
CA VAL A 40 -3.63 9.41 -40.79
C VAL A 40 -4.59 10.35 -41.54
N PRO A 41 -5.92 10.11 -41.60
CA PRO A 41 -6.88 11.01 -42.21
C PRO A 41 -6.70 12.45 -41.71
N ALA A 42 -6.89 13.43 -42.60
CA ALA A 42 -6.56 14.82 -42.29
C ALA A 42 -7.37 15.40 -41.12
N ASP A 43 -8.60 14.93 -40.93
CA ASP A 43 -9.51 15.28 -39.83
C ASP A 43 -9.12 14.64 -38.48
N GLU A 44 -8.34 13.56 -38.54
CA GLU A 44 -7.79 12.88 -37.36
C GLU A 44 -6.36 13.34 -37.02
N GLN A 45 -5.72 14.11 -37.89
CA GLN A 45 -4.37 14.60 -37.67
C GLN A 45 -4.36 15.68 -36.58
N ARG A 46 -3.31 15.62 -35.75
CA ARG A 46 -3.05 16.66 -34.77
C ARG A 46 -2.73 17.98 -35.50
N THR A 47 -3.38 19.05 -35.09
CA THR A 47 -3.16 20.41 -35.64
C THR A 47 -2.09 21.21 -34.90
N THR A 48 -1.63 20.71 -33.75
CA THR A 48 -0.59 21.35 -32.92
C THR A 48 0.57 20.40 -32.71
N ASP A 49 1.79 20.93 -32.63
CA ASP A 49 2.98 20.14 -32.33
C ASP A 49 2.88 19.51 -30.93
N THR A 50 3.51 18.34 -30.77
CA THR A 50 3.68 17.73 -29.46
C THR A 50 4.75 18.48 -28.68
N ILE A 51 4.43 18.91 -27.48
CA ILE A 51 5.43 19.51 -26.55
C ILE A 51 6.18 18.35 -25.89
N LEU A 52 7.14 17.76 -26.61
CA LEU A 52 8.03 16.71 -26.09
C LEU A 52 9.44 17.25 -25.95
N PRO A 53 10.19 16.86 -24.88
CA PRO A 53 11.56 17.32 -24.70
C PRO A 53 12.50 16.64 -25.71
N GLU A 54 13.35 17.45 -26.34
CA GLU A 54 14.44 16.99 -27.22
C GLU A 54 15.74 16.95 -26.42
N CYS A 55 16.15 15.75 -25.97
CA CYS A 55 17.32 15.54 -25.12
C CYS A 55 18.23 14.47 -25.71
N ASP A 56 19.53 14.57 -25.47
CA ASP A 56 20.48 13.48 -25.73
C ASP A 56 20.40 12.42 -24.59
N GLU A 57 20.91 11.22 -24.88
CA GLU A 57 20.90 10.08 -23.94
C GLU A 57 21.55 10.43 -22.60
N MET A 58 22.70 11.10 -22.63
CA MET A 58 23.42 11.46 -21.41
C MET A 58 22.59 12.42 -20.52
N THR A 59 21.92 13.40 -21.13
CA THR A 59 21.02 14.31 -20.42
C THR A 59 19.86 13.56 -19.76
N VAL A 60 19.21 12.66 -20.49
CA VAL A 60 18.11 11.84 -19.97
C VAL A 60 18.56 10.96 -18.80
N VAL A 61 19.65 10.21 -18.99
CA VAL A 61 20.17 9.30 -17.96
C VAL A 61 20.57 10.08 -16.70
N ARG A 62 21.32 11.17 -16.86
CA ARG A 62 21.77 11.99 -15.71
C ARG A 62 20.60 12.64 -14.98
N HIS A 63 19.60 13.15 -15.71
CA HIS A 63 18.39 13.73 -15.13
C HIS A 63 17.69 12.74 -14.21
N TYR A 64 17.32 11.56 -14.72
CA TYR A 64 16.61 10.56 -13.93
C TYR A 64 17.48 9.93 -12.84
N THR A 65 18.78 9.76 -13.05
CA THR A 65 19.71 9.28 -11.99
C THR A 65 19.77 10.27 -10.82
N ASN A 66 19.85 11.57 -11.11
CA ASN A 66 19.85 12.59 -10.04
C ASN A 66 18.51 12.60 -9.28
N HIS A 67 17.39 12.55 -9.99
CA HIS A 67 16.08 12.49 -9.33
C HIS A 67 15.88 11.20 -8.53
N SER A 68 16.34 10.06 -9.05
CA SER A 68 16.32 8.79 -8.31
C SER A 68 17.11 8.89 -7.00
N GLY A 69 18.28 9.56 -7.02
CA GLY A 69 19.09 9.78 -5.83
C GLY A 69 18.43 10.66 -4.75
N ASN A 70 17.43 11.45 -5.11
CA ASN A 70 16.65 12.26 -4.18
C ASN A 70 15.48 11.50 -3.53
N ASN A 71 15.18 10.29 -3.99
CA ASN A 71 14.11 9.48 -3.42
C ASN A 71 14.66 8.54 -2.34
N PHE A 72 13.92 8.43 -1.25
CA PHE A 72 14.23 7.50 -0.19
C PHE A 72 13.56 6.14 -0.48
N GLY A 73 14.31 5.06 -0.36
CA GLY A 73 13.81 3.71 -0.56
C GLY A 73 14.30 2.75 0.53
N VAL A 74 13.71 1.58 0.60
CA VAL A 74 14.06 0.53 1.59
C VAL A 74 15.52 0.04 1.50
N LEU A 75 16.20 0.31 0.39
CA LEU A 75 17.63 0.02 0.23
C LEU A 75 18.54 1.16 0.71
N ASN A 76 17.99 2.37 0.92
CA ASN A 76 18.76 3.53 1.40
C ASN A 76 18.85 3.57 2.93
N GLY A 77 17.83 3.04 3.63
CA GLY A 77 17.79 3.05 5.09
C GLY A 77 16.43 2.65 5.65
N PHE A 78 16.27 2.87 6.94
CA PHE A 78 15.08 2.52 7.69
C PHE A 78 13.85 3.30 7.21
N TYR A 79 12.79 2.57 6.93
CA TYR A 79 11.53 3.09 6.39
C TYR A 79 10.39 2.77 7.36
N PRO A 80 10.14 3.60 8.40
CA PRO A 80 9.28 3.29 9.53
C PRO A 80 7.78 3.45 9.27
N LEU A 81 7.33 3.35 8.03
CA LEU A 81 5.95 3.66 7.63
C LEU A 81 4.99 2.61 8.19
N GLY A 82 4.15 2.99 9.16
CA GLY A 82 3.10 2.13 9.70
C GLY A 82 1.93 1.91 8.74
N SER A 83 1.16 0.86 8.96
CA SER A 83 0.08 0.38 8.07
C SER A 83 0.55 -0.11 6.69
N CYS A 84 1.84 -0.04 6.44
CA CYS A 84 2.43 -0.39 5.16
C CYS A 84 3.80 -1.01 5.41
N THR A 85 3.85 -2.31 5.68
CA THR A 85 5.08 -3.04 6.00
C THR A 85 6.15 -2.82 4.94
N MET A 86 7.07 -1.88 5.21
CA MET A 86 8.14 -1.49 4.29
C MET A 86 9.41 -2.31 4.56
N LYS A 87 9.36 -3.59 4.20
CA LYS A 87 10.50 -4.49 4.37
C LYS A 87 11.63 -4.20 3.39
N TYR A 88 12.84 -4.49 3.84
CA TYR A 88 13.97 -4.67 2.95
C TYR A 88 13.64 -5.70 1.85
N ASN A 89 13.82 -5.32 0.59
CA ASN A 89 13.60 -6.20 -0.55
C ASN A 89 14.96 -6.84 -0.95
N PRO A 90 15.19 -8.14 -0.73
CA PRO A 90 16.46 -8.76 -1.04
C PRO A 90 16.81 -8.67 -2.53
N PRO A 91 18.02 -8.20 -2.91
CA PRO A 91 18.44 -8.10 -4.31
C PRO A 91 18.34 -9.40 -5.10
N ILE A 92 18.52 -10.54 -4.42
CA ILE A 92 18.37 -11.87 -5.06
C ILE A 92 16.97 -12.06 -5.68
N ASN A 93 15.92 -11.46 -5.10
CA ASN A 93 14.57 -11.54 -5.65
C ASN A 93 14.49 -10.78 -6.98
N GLU A 94 15.21 -9.66 -7.11
CA GLU A 94 15.29 -8.90 -8.36
C GLU A 94 16.10 -9.65 -9.41
N GLU A 95 17.21 -10.27 -9.03
CA GLU A 95 18.02 -11.10 -9.92
C GLU A 95 17.19 -12.25 -10.51
N ILE A 96 16.44 -12.96 -9.66
CA ILE A 96 15.56 -14.07 -10.09
C ILE A 96 14.47 -13.54 -11.03
N ALA A 97 13.81 -12.43 -10.69
CA ALA A 97 12.73 -11.86 -11.50
C ALA A 97 13.22 -11.38 -12.88
N ASN A 98 14.48 -10.98 -12.98
CA ASN A 98 15.11 -10.54 -14.24
C ASN A 98 15.77 -11.68 -15.04
N MET A 99 15.74 -12.91 -14.56
CA MET A 99 16.26 -14.04 -15.34
C MET A 99 15.54 -14.15 -16.70
N PRO A 100 16.24 -14.24 -17.83
CA PRO A 100 15.61 -14.29 -19.17
C PRO A 100 14.58 -15.40 -19.32
N ALA A 101 14.75 -16.51 -18.60
CA ALA A 101 13.81 -17.63 -18.61
C ALA A 101 12.42 -17.28 -18.03
N PHE A 102 12.33 -16.22 -17.23
CA PHE A 102 11.06 -15.68 -16.69
C PHE A 102 10.70 -14.36 -17.36
N ALA A 103 11.65 -13.42 -17.48
CA ALA A 103 11.38 -12.07 -17.94
C ALA A 103 10.98 -11.99 -19.44
N ASN A 104 11.42 -12.96 -20.25
CA ASN A 104 11.16 -12.97 -21.70
C ASN A 104 9.96 -13.86 -22.09
N LEU A 105 9.17 -14.33 -21.14
CA LEU A 105 7.95 -15.07 -21.42
C LEU A 105 6.79 -14.13 -21.79
N HIS A 106 5.91 -14.61 -22.65
CA HIS A 106 4.65 -13.93 -22.93
C HIS A 106 3.47 -14.75 -22.40
N PRO A 107 2.49 -14.16 -21.71
CA PRO A 107 1.39 -14.92 -21.09
C PRO A 107 0.50 -15.68 -22.08
N LEU A 108 0.49 -15.31 -23.37
CA LEU A 108 -0.22 -16.03 -24.44
C LEU A 108 0.59 -17.14 -25.10
N GLN A 109 1.78 -17.47 -24.61
CA GLN A 109 2.52 -18.63 -25.10
C GLN A 109 1.78 -19.93 -24.73
N PRO A 110 1.93 -20.99 -25.54
CA PRO A 110 1.40 -22.30 -25.16
C PRO A 110 1.93 -22.76 -23.80
N ASP A 111 1.08 -23.33 -22.96
CA ASP A 111 1.43 -23.80 -21.59
C ASP A 111 2.65 -24.73 -21.59
N SER A 112 2.82 -25.54 -22.64
CA SER A 112 4.00 -26.40 -22.81
C SER A 112 5.35 -25.67 -22.86
N THR A 113 5.34 -24.37 -23.15
CA THR A 113 6.56 -23.52 -23.22
C THR A 113 6.76 -22.66 -21.98
N THR A 114 5.81 -22.63 -21.06
CA THR A 114 5.81 -21.79 -19.84
C THR A 114 5.74 -22.60 -18.53
N GLN A 115 6.05 -23.90 -18.59
CA GLN A 115 5.91 -24.83 -17.47
C GLN A 115 6.57 -24.37 -16.18
N GLY A 116 7.76 -23.73 -16.26
CA GLY A 116 8.46 -23.20 -15.08
C GLY A 116 7.71 -22.03 -14.43
N ALA A 117 7.13 -21.13 -15.21
CA ALA A 117 6.33 -20.02 -14.69
C ALA A 117 5.02 -20.51 -14.05
N LEU A 118 4.31 -21.41 -14.74
CA LEU A 118 3.09 -22.02 -14.21
C LEU A 118 3.37 -22.81 -12.91
N ALA A 119 4.51 -23.50 -12.82
CA ALA A 119 4.92 -24.17 -11.59
C ALA A 119 5.12 -23.19 -10.43
N VAL A 120 5.73 -22.01 -10.68
CA VAL A 120 5.89 -20.96 -9.65
C VAL A 120 4.53 -20.51 -9.12
N GLU A 121 3.59 -20.17 -9.98
CA GLU A 121 2.23 -19.75 -9.57
C GLU A 121 1.52 -20.85 -8.79
N TYR A 122 1.57 -22.09 -9.26
CA TYR A 122 0.97 -23.24 -8.56
C TYR A 122 1.55 -23.41 -7.16
N HIS A 123 2.88 -23.43 -7.03
CA HIS A 123 3.55 -23.63 -5.74
C HIS A 123 3.40 -22.44 -4.81
N LEU A 124 3.35 -21.19 -5.33
CA LEU A 124 3.04 -20.01 -4.51
C LEU A 124 1.65 -20.13 -3.90
N ARG A 125 0.63 -20.53 -4.67
CA ARG A 125 -0.73 -20.77 -4.15
C ARG A 125 -0.72 -21.79 -3.01
N GLN A 126 -0.01 -22.92 -3.19
CA GLN A 126 0.13 -23.95 -2.15
C GLN A 126 0.86 -23.43 -0.90
N ALA A 127 1.89 -22.61 -1.10
CA ALA A 127 2.63 -22.01 0.01
C ALA A 127 1.76 -21.03 0.80
N LEU A 128 1.01 -20.15 0.12
CA LEU A 128 0.09 -19.22 0.75
C LEU A 128 -1.02 -19.96 1.52
N ALA A 129 -1.60 -21.02 0.94
CA ALA A 129 -2.59 -21.85 1.61
C ALA A 129 -2.03 -22.48 2.90
N ALA A 130 -0.82 -23.04 2.85
CA ALA A 130 -0.17 -23.64 4.01
C ALA A 130 0.15 -22.61 5.11
N ILE A 131 0.63 -21.41 4.71
CA ILE A 131 1.01 -20.32 5.64
C ILE A 131 -0.24 -19.77 6.36
N THR A 132 -1.37 -19.68 5.66
CA THR A 132 -2.58 -18.99 6.16
C THR A 132 -3.65 -19.92 6.70
N GLY A 133 -3.56 -21.21 6.41
CA GLY A 133 -4.59 -22.21 6.78
C GLY A 133 -5.83 -22.16 5.89
N MET A 134 -5.75 -21.47 4.74
CA MET A 134 -6.82 -21.48 3.74
C MET A 134 -6.74 -22.74 2.86
N ALA A 135 -7.84 -23.05 2.18
CA ALA A 135 -7.92 -24.22 1.30
C ALA A 135 -7.23 -23.97 -0.06
N ASP A 136 -7.46 -22.80 -0.64
CA ASP A 136 -6.87 -22.42 -1.93
C ASP A 136 -6.83 -20.89 -2.09
N PHE A 137 -6.07 -20.43 -3.09
CA PHE A 137 -5.88 -19.01 -3.42
C PHE A 137 -6.11 -18.74 -4.90
N THR A 138 -6.53 -17.50 -5.23
CA THR A 138 -6.33 -16.89 -6.54
C THR A 138 -5.21 -15.87 -6.46
N LEU A 139 -4.40 -15.76 -7.50
CA LEU A 139 -3.33 -14.76 -7.64
C LEU A 139 -3.76 -13.56 -8.49
N ASN A 140 -4.93 -13.59 -9.10
CA ASN A 140 -5.42 -12.59 -10.06
C ASN A 140 -5.43 -11.14 -9.55
N PRO A 141 -5.76 -10.83 -8.28
CA PRO A 141 -5.79 -9.44 -7.84
C PRO A 141 -4.41 -8.78 -7.81
N CYS A 142 -4.30 -7.60 -8.44
CA CYS A 142 -3.03 -6.89 -8.62
C CYS A 142 -2.67 -5.92 -7.48
N ALA A 143 -3.51 -5.82 -6.44
CA ALA A 143 -3.30 -4.94 -5.29
C ALA A 143 -4.10 -5.42 -4.08
N GLY A 144 -3.80 -4.90 -2.87
CA GLY A 144 -4.55 -5.19 -1.66
C GLY A 144 -6.03 -4.82 -1.78
N ALA A 145 -6.33 -3.58 -2.15
CA ALA A 145 -7.72 -3.13 -2.37
C ALA A 145 -8.45 -3.94 -3.45
N HIS A 146 -7.74 -4.41 -4.48
CA HIS A 146 -8.29 -5.33 -5.48
C HIS A 146 -8.57 -6.71 -4.88
N GLY A 147 -7.76 -7.17 -3.94
CA GLY A 147 -8.01 -8.37 -3.14
C GLY A 147 -9.22 -8.22 -2.23
N GLU A 148 -9.39 -7.06 -1.57
CA GLU A 148 -10.58 -6.73 -0.77
C GLU A 148 -11.85 -6.84 -1.62
N LEU A 149 -11.87 -6.14 -2.76
CA LEU A 149 -13.00 -6.18 -3.71
C LEU A 149 -13.30 -7.62 -4.14
N THR A 150 -12.28 -8.37 -4.54
CA THR A 150 -12.41 -9.76 -5.00
C THR A 150 -13.01 -10.67 -3.92
N GLY A 151 -12.53 -10.56 -2.69
CA GLY A 151 -13.02 -11.37 -1.58
C GLY A 151 -14.48 -11.05 -1.22
N LEU A 152 -14.87 -9.77 -1.28
CA LEU A 152 -16.26 -9.37 -1.08
C LEU A 152 -17.18 -9.83 -2.24
N MET A 153 -16.68 -9.84 -3.49
CA MET A 153 -17.40 -10.45 -4.62
C MET A 153 -17.62 -11.95 -4.41
N ILE A 154 -16.63 -12.67 -3.85
CA ILE A 154 -16.76 -14.09 -3.48
C ILE A 154 -17.85 -14.28 -2.43
N ILE A 155 -17.86 -13.46 -1.38
CA ILE A 155 -18.89 -13.50 -0.33
C ILE A 155 -20.27 -13.23 -0.93
N ARG A 156 -20.40 -12.25 -1.80
CA ARG A 156 -21.64 -11.93 -2.49
C ARG A 156 -22.13 -13.11 -3.33
N ALA A 157 -21.25 -13.68 -4.17
CA ALA A 157 -21.57 -14.82 -5.01
C ALA A 157 -22.00 -16.06 -4.18
N TYR A 158 -21.37 -16.29 -3.03
CA TYR A 158 -21.75 -17.35 -2.10
C TYR A 158 -23.19 -17.20 -1.60
N HIS A 159 -23.58 -16.00 -1.17
CA HIS A 159 -24.94 -15.75 -0.68
C HIS A 159 -25.97 -15.77 -1.82
N GLU A 160 -25.66 -15.19 -2.98
CA GLU A 160 -26.53 -15.21 -4.16
C GLU A 160 -26.83 -16.63 -4.65
N GLU A 161 -25.82 -17.51 -4.72
CA GLU A 161 -26.01 -18.92 -5.12
C GLU A 161 -26.93 -19.69 -4.18
N ARG A 162 -26.96 -19.33 -2.90
CA ARG A 162 -27.85 -19.90 -1.89
C ARG A 162 -29.25 -19.29 -1.89
N GLY A 163 -29.48 -18.28 -2.76
CA GLY A 163 -30.74 -17.54 -2.80
C GLY A 163 -30.91 -16.56 -1.62
N ASP A 164 -29.85 -16.29 -0.86
CA ASP A 164 -29.87 -15.49 0.35
C ASP A 164 -29.61 -14.00 0.04
N THR A 165 -30.48 -13.42 -0.78
CA THR A 165 -30.35 -12.06 -1.32
C THR A 165 -30.63 -10.96 -0.28
N ALA A 166 -31.13 -11.33 0.90
CA ALA A 166 -31.36 -10.41 2.00
C ALA A 166 -30.07 -9.95 2.69
N ARG A 167 -28.96 -10.70 2.53
CA ARG A 167 -27.69 -10.42 3.16
C ARG A 167 -26.95 -9.29 2.44
N ARG A 168 -27.16 -8.06 2.90
CA ARG A 168 -26.62 -6.85 2.26
C ARG A 168 -25.69 -6.03 3.14
N LYS A 169 -25.49 -6.44 4.40
CA LYS A 169 -24.64 -5.69 5.36
C LYS A 169 -23.29 -6.34 5.52
N VAL A 170 -22.26 -5.49 5.54
CA VAL A 170 -20.89 -5.87 5.96
C VAL A 170 -20.54 -5.06 7.19
N ILE A 171 -20.23 -5.75 8.29
CA ILE A 171 -19.79 -5.13 9.54
C ILE A 171 -18.29 -4.87 9.45
N VAL A 172 -17.86 -3.65 9.82
CA VAL A 172 -16.46 -3.21 9.78
C VAL A 172 -16.13 -2.50 11.09
N PRO A 173 -15.01 -2.80 11.78
CA PRO A 173 -14.59 -2.04 12.96
C PRO A 173 -14.29 -0.57 12.63
N ASP A 174 -14.54 0.34 13.57
CA ASP A 174 -14.22 1.78 13.47
C ASP A 174 -12.72 2.07 13.33
N SER A 175 -11.88 1.12 13.73
CA SER A 175 -10.42 1.15 13.54
C SER A 175 -9.95 0.61 12.18
N ALA A 176 -10.86 0.19 11.29
CA ALA A 176 -10.50 -0.39 10.01
C ALA A 176 -9.87 0.64 9.06
N HIS A 177 -9.07 0.15 8.11
CA HIS A 177 -8.57 0.98 7.03
C HIS A 177 -9.72 1.48 6.14
N GLY A 178 -9.65 2.72 5.67
CA GLY A 178 -10.71 3.34 4.87
C GLY A 178 -11.06 2.62 3.56
N THR A 179 -10.19 1.73 3.06
CA THR A 179 -10.47 0.91 1.87
C THR A 179 -11.48 -0.20 2.16
N ASN A 180 -11.60 -0.68 3.39
CA ASN A 180 -12.54 -1.76 3.73
C ASN A 180 -14.00 -1.34 3.51
N PRO A 181 -14.50 -0.23 4.10
CA PRO A 181 -15.85 0.25 3.81
C PRO A 181 -16.04 0.63 2.34
N ALA A 182 -15.02 1.20 1.69
CA ALA A 182 -15.10 1.54 0.27
C ALA A 182 -15.27 0.31 -0.62
N SER A 183 -14.52 -0.76 -0.39
CA SER A 183 -14.62 -2.03 -1.12
C SER A 183 -15.99 -2.69 -0.92
N ALA A 184 -16.54 -2.64 0.31
CA ALA A 184 -17.87 -3.15 0.61
C ALA A 184 -18.95 -2.37 -0.15
N ALA A 185 -18.88 -1.04 -0.17
CA ALA A 185 -19.81 -0.20 -0.90
C ALA A 185 -19.76 -0.45 -2.42
N VAL A 186 -18.56 -0.59 -3.01
CA VAL A 186 -18.39 -0.93 -4.44
C VAL A 186 -19.02 -2.29 -4.78
N CYS A 187 -18.96 -3.27 -3.87
CA CYS A 187 -19.65 -4.55 -4.02
C CYS A 187 -21.16 -4.46 -3.81
N GLY A 188 -21.71 -3.29 -3.50
CA GLY A 188 -23.15 -3.09 -3.29
C GLY A 188 -23.63 -3.53 -1.91
N PHE A 189 -22.74 -3.63 -0.93
CA PHE A 189 -23.07 -3.86 0.47
C PHE A 189 -23.30 -2.54 1.21
N GLU A 190 -24.19 -2.57 2.19
CA GLU A 190 -24.32 -1.56 3.22
C GLU A 190 -23.24 -1.79 4.28
N VAL A 191 -22.50 -0.74 4.63
CA VAL A 191 -21.47 -0.80 5.66
C VAL A 191 -22.08 -0.47 7.02
N VAL A 192 -21.84 -1.33 8.00
CA VAL A 192 -22.25 -1.13 9.39
C VAL A 192 -20.98 -1.12 10.24
N GLU A 193 -20.79 -0.03 11.00
CA GLU A 193 -19.65 0.12 11.88
C GLU A 193 -19.90 -0.55 13.23
N VAL A 194 -18.92 -1.29 13.73
CA VAL A 194 -18.85 -1.77 15.11
C VAL A 194 -17.77 -0.99 15.86
N LYS A 195 -18.08 -0.57 17.07
CA LYS A 195 -17.19 0.25 17.89
C LYS A 195 -16.06 -0.55 18.51
N SER A 196 -14.98 0.15 18.81
CA SER A 196 -13.87 -0.37 19.60
C SER A 196 -14.07 -0.07 21.09
N THR A 197 -13.56 -0.96 21.94
CA THR A 197 -13.41 -0.70 23.39
C THR A 197 -12.36 0.39 23.62
N PRO A 198 -12.29 0.97 24.84
CA PRO A 198 -11.23 1.92 25.20
C PRO A 198 -9.80 1.36 25.01
N GLU A 199 -9.65 0.04 25.04
CA GLU A 199 -8.38 -0.67 24.78
C GLU A 199 -8.10 -0.86 23.29
N GLY A 200 -8.97 -0.38 22.40
CA GLY A 200 -8.77 -0.37 20.95
C GLY A 200 -9.06 -1.71 20.24
N ARG A 201 -9.87 -2.59 20.82
CA ARG A 201 -10.34 -3.85 20.23
C ARG A 201 -11.82 -3.79 19.93
N VAL A 202 -12.33 -4.73 19.14
CA VAL A 202 -13.77 -4.82 18.85
C VAL A 202 -14.58 -4.96 20.14
N ASP A 203 -15.59 -4.11 20.32
CA ASP A 203 -16.55 -4.26 21.39
C ASP A 203 -17.58 -5.35 21.03
N VAL A 204 -17.46 -6.51 21.66
CA VAL A 204 -18.34 -7.66 21.40
C VAL A 204 -19.79 -7.37 21.82
N GLU A 205 -20.00 -6.51 22.83
CA GLU A 205 -21.35 -6.12 23.25
C GLU A 205 -22.01 -5.18 22.22
N ASP A 206 -21.23 -4.30 21.58
CA ASP A 206 -21.70 -3.48 20.45
C ASP A 206 -21.92 -4.32 19.18
N LEU A 207 -21.13 -5.38 18.99
CA LEU A 207 -21.28 -6.30 17.85
C LEU A 207 -22.60 -7.11 17.88
N LYS A 208 -22.98 -7.64 19.05
CA LYS A 208 -24.12 -8.55 19.18
C LYS A 208 -25.42 -8.03 18.57
N PRO A 209 -25.87 -6.78 18.84
CA PRO A 209 -27.12 -6.26 18.26
C PRO A 209 -27.04 -5.98 16.75
N LEU A 210 -25.85 -5.89 16.18
CA LEU A 210 -25.64 -5.68 14.73
C LEU A 210 -25.81 -6.97 13.91
N LEU A 211 -25.72 -8.12 14.58
CA LEU A 211 -25.79 -9.44 13.92
C LEU A 211 -27.26 -9.82 13.62
N GLY A 212 -27.51 -10.19 12.36
CA GLY A 212 -28.84 -10.56 11.89
C GLY A 212 -28.81 -11.34 10.56
N PRO A 213 -29.98 -11.76 10.08
CA PRO A 213 -30.09 -12.53 8.82
C PRO A 213 -29.76 -11.68 7.59
N ASP A 214 -29.61 -10.39 7.73
CA ASP A 214 -29.25 -9.43 6.68
C ASP A 214 -27.73 -9.12 6.60
N VAL A 215 -26.95 -9.69 7.56
CA VAL A 215 -25.49 -9.55 7.57
C VAL A 215 -24.87 -10.60 6.62
N ALA A 216 -24.08 -10.13 5.66
CA ALA A 216 -23.33 -10.96 4.73
C ALA A 216 -21.96 -11.37 5.28
N ALA A 217 -21.27 -10.42 5.90
CA ALA A 217 -19.94 -10.68 6.45
C ALA A 217 -19.56 -9.67 7.56
N MET A 218 -18.54 -10.04 8.34
CA MET A 218 -17.73 -9.11 9.10
C MET A 218 -16.32 -9.07 8.49
N MET A 219 -15.85 -7.87 8.16
CA MET A 219 -14.52 -7.64 7.57
C MET A 219 -13.63 -6.92 8.57
N MET A 220 -12.49 -7.50 8.90
CA MET A 220 -11.57 -6.94 9.88
C MET A 220 -10.11 -7.26 9.57
N THR A 221 -9.22 -6.40 10.08
CA THR A 221 -7.77 -6.59 10.10
C THR A 221 -7.36 -7.14 11.47
N ASN A 222 -6.56 -8.19 11.51
CA ASN A 222 -6.01 -8.71 12.77
C ASN A 222 -4.53 -9.13 12.60
N PRO A 223 -3.56 -8.46 13.29
CA PRO A 223 -3.75 -7.33 14.22
C PRO A 223 -4.37 -6.10 13.54
N ASN A 224 -5.08 -5.29 14.32
CA ASN A 224 -5.71 -4.09 13.80
C ASN A 224 -4.69 -2.95 13.54
N THR A 225 -5.15 -1.81 13.02
CA THR A 225 -4.31 -0.65 12.69
C THR A 225 -3.66 0.05 13.91
N LEU A 226 -4.02 -0.35 15.12
CA LEU A 226 -3.37 0.09 16.35
C LEU A 226 -2.23 -0.85 16.78
N GLY A 227 -1.94 -1.88 16.00
CA GLY A 227 -0.98 -2.92 16.31
C GLY A 227 -1.45 -3.90 17.39
N LEU A 228 -2.75 -4.06 17.58
CA LEU A 228 -3.34 -4.90 18.61
C LEU A 228 -3.93 -6.18 18.03
N PHE A 229 -3.55 -7.31 18.61
CA PHE A 229 -4.19 -8.59 18.29
C PHE A 229 -5.58 -8.68 18.93
N GLU A 230 -6.58 -9.05 18.13
CA GLU A 230 -7.93 -9.28 18.61
C GLU A 230 -8.01 -10.60 19.36
N ARG A 231 -8.18 -10.53 20.68
CA ARG A 231 -8.19 -11.71 21.56
C ARG A 231 -9.52 -12.44 21.53
N GLU A 232 -10.59 -11.71 21.27
CA GLU A 232 -11.96 -12.24 21.25
C GLU A 232 -12.32 -12.84 19.89
N ILE A 233 -11.33 -13.02 18.98
CA ILE A 233 -11.59 -13.55 17.64
C ILE A 233 -12.35 -14.87 17.61
N PRO A 234 -12.14 -15.85 18.53
CA PRO A 234 -12.94 -17.07 18.54
C PRO A 234 -14.44 -16.81 18.83
N GLU A 235 -14.74 -15.90 19.72
CA GLU A 235 -16.11 -15.50 20.06
C GLU A 235 -16.75 -14.68 18.93
N ILE A 236 -16.03 -13.73 18.36
CA ILE A 236 -16.47 -12.93 17.20
C ILE A 236 -16.83 -13.87 16.04
N ALA A 237 -15.94 -14.79 15.68
CA ALA A 237 -16.18 -15.74 14.60
C ALA A 237 -17.41 -16.64 14.88
N ARG A 238 -17.55 -17.12 16.12
CA ARG A 238 -18.71 -17.93 16.52
C ARG A 238 -20.02 -17.15 16.40
N LEU A 239 -20.04 -15.88 16.79
CA LEU A 239 -21.23 -15.02 16.72
C LEU A 239 -21.59 -14.70 15.25
N VAL A 240 -20.62 -14.34 14.44
CA VAL A 240 -20.81 -14.02 13.02
C VAL A 240 -21.28 -15.25 12.24
N HIS A 241 -20.66 -16.40 12.44
CA HIS A 241 -21.12 -17.66 11.83
C HIS A 241 -22.50 -18.07 12.35
N GLY A 242 -22.81 -17.79 13.63
CA GLY A 242 -24.10 -18.09 14.24
C GLY A 242 -25.28 -17.38 13.58
N CYS A 243 -25.09 -16.22 12.98
CA CYS A 243 -26.11 -15.54 12.17
C CYS A 243 -26.05 -15.93 10.67
N GLY A 244 -25.12 -16.82 10.26
CA GLY A 244 -24.95 -17.30 8.88
C GLY A 244 -24.11 -16.39 7.99
N ALA A 245 -23.44 -15.37 8.55
CA ALA A 245 -22.50 -14.49 7.85
C ALA A 245 -21.11 -15.13 7.76
N LEU A 246 -20.23 -14.58 6.93
CA LEU A 246 -18.85 -15.00 6.73
C LEU A 246 -17.86 -14.04 7.40
N MET A 247 -16.70 -14.58 7.78
CA MET A 247 -15.58 -13.80 8.32
C MET A 247 -14.57 -13.48 7.21
N TYR A 248 -14.27 -12.18 7.02
CA TYR A 248 -13.24 -11.73 6.08
C TYR A 248 -12.02 -11.20 6.84
N TYR A 249 -10.85 -11.72 6.52
CA TYR A 249 -9.56 -11.26 7.05
C TYR A 249 -8.86 -10.33 6.08
N ASP A 250 -8.69 -9.06 6.46
CA ASP A 250 -7.77 -8.16 5.77
C ASP A 250 -6.34 -8.50 6.16
N GLY A 251 -5.61 -9.07 5.22
CA GLY A 251 -4.24 -9.56 5.41
C GLY A 251 -3.15 -8.49 5.26
N ALA A 252 -3.51 -7.20 5.26
CA ALA A 252 -2.52 -6.12 5.23
C ALA A 252 -1.51 -6.23 6.38
N ASN A 253 -1.95 -6.69 7.55
CA ASN A 253 -1.15 -6.84 8.77
C ASN A 253 -0.78 -8.32 9.07
N LEU A 254 -0.63 -9.15 8.04
CA LEU A 254 -0.26 -10.57 8.24
C LEU A 254 1.18 -10.75 8.79
N ASN A 255 2.05 -9.75 8.66
CA ASN A 255 3.48 -9.85 8.98
C ASN A 255 3.77 -10.41 10.39
N PRO A 256 3.18 -9.90 11.48
CA PRO A 256 3.44 -10.40 12.84
C PRO A 256 2.85 -11.79 13.10
N MET A 257 1.97 -12.27 12.22
CA MET A 257 1.32 -13.57 12.32
C MET A 257 2.11 -14.67 11.62
N LEU A 258 3.02 -14.29 10.72
CA LEU A 258 3.74 -15.19 9.84
C LEU A 258 4.52 -16.23 10.63
N GLY A 259 4.17 -17.52 10.44
CA GLY A 259 4.78 -18.65 11.13
C GLY A 259 4.36 -18.82 12.60
N VAL A 260 3.44 -18.01 13.13
CA VAL A 260 2.95 -18.06 14.51
C VAL A 260 1.53 -18.62 14.58
N CYS A 261 0.62 -18.04 13.82
CA CYS A 261 -0.77 -18.50 13.73
C CYS A 261 -1.33 -18.24 12.33
N ARG A 262 -2.42 -18.93 12.01
CA ARG A 262 -3.00 -18.92 10.67
C ARG A 262 -4.43 -18.40 10.71
N PRO A 263 -4.79 -17.40 9.89
CA PRO A 263 -6.14 -16.85 9.84
C PRO A 263 -7.25 -17.88 9.63
N GLY A 264 -7.02 -18.90 8.78
CA GLY A 264 -7.98 -19.98 8.56
C GLY A 264 -8.32 -20.76 9.82
N ASP A 265 -7.33 -20.98 10.72
CA ASP A 265 -7.55 -21.68 11.98
C ASP A 265 -8.30 -20.83 13.02
N MET A 266 -8.37 -19.51 12.82
CA MET A 266 -9.09 -18.58 13.67
C MET A 266 -10.56 -18.40 13.26
N GLY A 267 -11.02 -19.07 12.19
CA GLY A 267 -12.40 -19.01 11.73
C GLY A 267 -12.66 -18.00 10.61
N PHE A 268 -11.64 -17.48 9.96
CA PHE A 268 -11.82 -16.66 8.76
C PHE A 268 -12.14 -17.52 7.53
N ASP A 269 -13.13 -17.08 6.75
CA ASP A 269 -13.65 -17.79 5.59
C ASP A 269 -13.00 -17.33 4.28
N VAL A 270 -12.74 -16.03 4.18
CA VAL A 270 -12.14 -15.37 3.03
C VAL A 270 -11.05 -14.42 3.53
N MET A 271 -9.96 -14.30 2.79
CA MET A 271 -8.91 -13.35 3.12
C MET A 271 -8.19 -12.84 1.87
N HIS A 272 -7.53 -11.71 1.97
CA HIS A 272 -6.47 -11.37 1.03
C HIS A 272 -5.13 -11.24 1.74
N VAL A 273 -4.05 -11.30 0.98
CA VAL A 273 -2.69 -10.99 1.46
C VAL A 273 -2.04 -9.96 0.55
N ASN A 274 -1.19 -9.11 1.11
CA ASN A 274 -0.43 -8.14 0.34
C ASN A 274 0.99 -8.67 0.15
N LEU A 275 1.33 -9.17 -1.06
CA LEU A 275 2.67 -9.67 -1.33
C LEU A 275 3.74 -8.59 -1.16
N HIS A 276 3.38 -7.34 -1.48
CA HIS A 276 4.23 -6.16 -1.32
C HIS A 276 4.40 -5.67 0.13
N LYS A 277 3.79 -6.34 1.10
CA LYS A 277 3.99 -6.12 2.54
C LYS A 277 4.68 -7.31 3.18
N THR A 278 3.93 -8.33 3.58
CA THR A 278 4.43 -9.51 4.30
C THR A 278 5.48 -10.30 3.53
N PHE A 279 5.41 -10.35 2.20
CA PHE A 279 6.30 -11.18 1.38
C PHE A 279 7.39 -10.39 0.64
N SER A 280 7.70 -9.18 1.14
CA SER A 280 8.92 -8.42 0.78
C SER A 280 9.09 -8.14 -0.71
N THR A 281 8.01 -7.80 -1.41
CA THR A 281 8.10 -7.34 -2.80
C THR A 281 7.99 -5.82 -2.89
N PRO A 282 8.45 -5.17 -3.98
CA PRO A 282 8.40 -3.72 -4.11
C PRO A 282 6.99 -3.14 -4.04
N HIS A 283 6.86 -1.93 -3.45
CA HIS A 283 5.66 -1.11 -3.55
C HIS A 283 5.62 -0.27 -4.83
N GLY A 284 6.77 0.11 -5.35
CA GLY A 284 6.93 0.80 -6.64
C GLY A 284 6.29 2.17 -6.75
N GLY A 285 6.07 2.88 -5.63
CA GLY A 285 5.48 4.22 -5.64
C GLY A 285 4.06 4.28 -6.22
N GLY A 286 3.22 3.30 -5.89
CA GLY A 286 1.87 3.15 -6.44
C GLY A 286 1.80 2.27 -7.69
N GLY A 287 2.87 1.53 -7.96
CA GLY A 287 3.01 0.62 -9.09
C GLY A 287 2.78 -0.85 -8.73
N PRO A 288 3.83 -1.68 -8.82
CA PRO A 288 3.67 -3.13 -8.71
C PRO A 288 3.19 -3.55 -7.34
N GLY A 289 2.22 -4.45 -7.32
CA GLY A 289 1.70 -5.07 -6.13
C GLY A 289 0.97 -6.34 -6.49
N ALA A 290 0.50 -7.07 -5.50
CA ALA A 290 -0.42 -8.19 -5.68
C ALA A 290 -1.22 -8.40 -4.38
N GLY A 291 -2.46 -8.82 -4.55
CA GLY A 291 -3.40 -9.07 -3.46
C GLY A 291 -4.07 -10.44 -3.55
N PRO A 292 -3.32 -11.57 -3.55
CA PRO A 292 -3.90 -12.89 -3.58
C PRO A 292 -5.03 -13.07 -2.58
N VAL A 293 -6.10 -13.73 -3.01
CA VAL A 293 -7.28 -14.00 -2.17
C VAL A 293 -7.38 -15.47 -1.88
N GLY A 294 -7.43 -15.81 -0.59
CA GLY A 294 -7.60 -17.16 -0.07
C GLY A 294 -9.00 -17.40 0.45
N VAL A 295 -9.46 -18.65 0.36
CA VAL A 295 -10.76 -19.07 0.83
C VAL A 295 -10.67 -20.37 1.61
N ARG A 296 -11.60 -20.57 2.58
CA ARG A 296 -11.76 -21.84 3.27
C ARG A 296 -12.37 -22.91 2.35
N HIS A 297 -12.36 -24.19 2.83
CA HIS A 297 -13.02 -25.28 2.16
C HIS A 297 -14.50 -24.99 1.88
N GLY A 298 -14.93 -25.32 0.66
CA GLY A 298 -16.29 -25.13 0.16
C GLY A 298 -16.52 -23.81 -0.57
N LEU A 299 -15.52 -22.89 -0.55
CA LEU A 299 -15.58 -21.62 -1.29
C LEU A 299 -14.67 -21.59 -2.52
N GLU A 300 -13.87 -22.63 -2.79
CA GLU A 300 -12.87 -22.66 -3.87
C GLU A 300 -13.49 -22.43 -5.25
N ARG A 301 -14.74 -22.86 -5.43
CA ARG A 301 -15.46 -22.70 -6.70
C ARG A 301 -15.79 -21.26 -7.05
N PHE A 302 -15.75 -20.34 -6.08
CA PHE A 302 -15.99 -18.91 -6.29
C PHE A 302 -14.71 -18.12 -6.60
N LEU A 303 -13.54 -18.76 -6.52
CA LEU A 303 -12.29 -18.11 -6.86
C LEU A 303 -12.25 -17.69 -8.34
N PRO A 304 -11.75 -16.49 -8.65
CA PRO A 304 -11.52 -16.02 -10.03
C PRO A 304 -10.69 -17.00 -10.86
N ARG A 305 -10.93 -16.97 -12.18
CA ARG A 305 -10.21 -17.76 -13.18
C ARG A 305 -9.54 -16.80 -14.19
N PRO A 306 -8.52 -17.22 -14.93
CA PRO A 306 -7.91 -18.57 -14.91
C PRO A 306 -7.09 -18.84 -13.65
N ALA A 307 -6.87 -20.11 -13.35
CA ALA A 307 -5.97 -20.56 -12.29
C ALA A 307 -5.06 -21.66 -12.83
N VAL A 308 -3.85 -21.78 -12.30
CA VAL A 308 -2.93 -22.86 -12.68
C VAL A 308 -3.31 -24.15 -11.97
N VAL A 309 -3.46 -25.21 -12.71
CA VAL A 309 -3.70 -26.58 -12.21
C VAL A 309 -2.58 -27.53 -12.62
N LYS A 310 -2.35 -28.55 -11.81
CA LYS A 310 -1.41 -29.62 -12.13
C LYS A 310 -2.17 -30.84 -12.63
N VAL A 311 -1.83 -31.31 -13.83
CA VAL A 311 -2.39 -32.51 -14.45
C VAL A 311 -1.28 -33.49 -14.76
N GLY A 312 -1.17 -34.58 -14.02
CA GLY A 312 -0.01 -35.46 -14.07
C GLY A 312 1.27 -34.71 -13.68
N ASP A 313 2.25 -34.69 -14.57
CA ASP A 313 3.52 -33.97 -14.39
C ASP A 313 3.56 -32.58 -15.05
N HIS A 314 2.44 -32.12 -15.57
CA HIS A 314 2.34 -30.84 -16.28
C HIS A 314 1.48 -29.83 -15.53
N TYR A 315 1.78 -28.54 -15.76
CA TYR A 315 0.98 -27.40 -15.30
C TYR A 315 0.26 -26.78 -16.48
N GLN A 316 -0.99 -26.42 -16.30
CA GLN A 316 -1.80 -25.76 -17.32
C GLN A 316 -2.77 -24.76 -16.69
N LEU A 317 -3.25 -23.82 -17.50
CA LEU A 317 -4.34 -22.95 -17.11
C LEU A 317 -5.66 -23.72 -17.16
N ASP A 318 -6.46 -23.65 -16.10
CA ASP A 318 -7.83 -24.09 -16.10
C ASP A 318 -8.70 -22.91 -16.56
N ASP A 319 -9.42 -23.09 -17.62
CA ASP A 319 -10.27 -22.07 -18.24
C ASP A 319 -9.51 -20.81 -18.74
N PRO A 320 -8.57 -20.95 -19.70
CA PRO A 320 -7.69 -19.86 -20.14
C PRO A 320 -8.42 -18.68 -20.80
N ILE A 321 -9.72 -18.83 -21.15
CA ILE A 321 -10.48 -17.77 -21.85
C ILE A 321 -11.71 -17.33 -21.03
N GLY A 322 -11.96 -17.93 -19.85
CA GLY A 322 -13.13 -17.61 -19.04
C GLY A 322 -14.47 -18.01 -19.69
N LEU A 323 -14.44 -18.88 -20.70
CA LEU A 323 -15.62 -19.37 -21.42
C LEU A 323 -16.15 -20.70 -20.90
N GLY A 324 -15.49 -21.29 -19.90
CA GLY A 324 -15.76 -22.62 -19.41
C GLY A 324 -16.87 -22.70 -18.39
N GLN A 325 -17.83 -23.56 -18.66
CA GLN A 325 -18.92 -24.03 -17.79
C GLN A 325 -19.92 -22.97 -17.31
N VAL A 326 -21.01 -22.90 -18.03
CA VAL A 326 -22.20 -22.04 -17.87
C VAL A 326 -22.83 -22.04 -16.45
N ASN A 327 -22.38 -22.90 -15.54
CA ASN A 327 -22.98 -23.11 -14.21
C ASN A 327 -22.10 -22.69 -13.02
N ARG A 328 -21.07 -21.84 -13.22
CA ARG A 328 -20.29 -21.28 -12.11
C ARG A 328 -20.50 -19.76 -12.05
N PRO A 329 -20.64 -19.18 -10.86
CA PRO A 329 -20.57 -17.72 -10.74
C PRO A 329 -19.19 -17.28 -11.24
N MET A 330 -19.18 -16.57 -12.39
CA MET A 330 -17.93 -16.07 -12.98
C MET A 330 -17.56 -14.76 -12.30
N ILE A 331 -16.63 -14.84 -11.36
CA ILE A 331 -15.92 -13.66 -10.86
C ILE A 331 -14.67 -13.51 -11.72
N ASN A 332 -14.63 -12.47 -12.56
CA ASN A 332 -13.46 -12.11 -13.34
C ASN A 332 -12.97 -10.75 -12.87
N VAL A 333 -11.74 -10.68 -12.37
CA VAL A 333 -11.15 -9.48 -11.79
C VAL A 333 -9.88 -9.05 -12.54
N GLY A 334 -9.42 -9.82 -13.52
CA GLY A 334 -8.23 -9.51 -14.30
C GLY A 334 -8.13 -10.36 -15.56
N ALA A 335 -7.29 -9.94 -16.50
CA ALA A 335 -7.11 -10.63 -17.80
C ALA A 335 -6.19 -11.86 -17.70
N TRP A 336 -5.40 -11.96 -16.64
CA TRP A 336 -4.35 -12.97 -16.45
C TRP A 336 -4.41 -13.59 -15.07
N THR A 337 -3.48 -14.50 -14.79
CA THR A 337 -3.34 -15.21 -13.52
C THR A 337 -2.92 -14.29 -12.36
N GLY A 338 -2.36 -13.11 -12.66
CA GLY A 338 -1.93 -12.12 -11.68
C GLY A 338 -0.72 -11.30 -12.13
N ASN A 339 0.02 -10.76 -11.17
CA ASN A 339 1.26 -10.02 -11.43
C ASN A 339 2.47 -10.95 -11.23
N PHE A 340 2.76 -11.73 -12.26
CA PHE A 340 3.79 -12.79 -12.22
C PHE A 340 5.14 -12.32 -11.66
N GLY A 341 5.60 -11.13 -12.05
CA GLY A 341 6.89 -10.61 -11.56
C GLY A 341 6.91 -10.39 -10.04
N ILE A 342 5.80 -10.00 -9.44
CA ILE A 342 5.66 -9.85 -7.99
C ILE A 342 5.48 -11.22 -7.32
N GLU A 343 4.72 -12.10 -7.91
CA GLU A 343 4.51 -13.47 -7.43
C GLU A 343 5.81 -14.26 -7.37
N LEU A 344 6.64 -14.13 -8.41
CA LEU A 344 7.97 -14.75 -8.48
C LEU A 344 8.89 -14.24 -7.35
N ARG A 345 8.90 -12.91 -7.09
CA ARG A 345 9.67 -12.33 -5.98
C ARG A 345 9.19 -12.83 -4.62
N ALA A 346 7.88 -12.87 -4.41
CA ALA A 346 7.29 -13.40 -3.17
C ALA A 346 7.60 -14.88 -2.97
N TYR A 347 7.54 -15.67 -4.03
CA TYR A 347 7.90 -17.08 -3.97
C TYR A 347 9.39 -17.28 -3.65
N ALA A 348 10.28 -16.50 -4.29
CA ALA A 348 11.71 -16.49 -3.98
C ALA A 348 11.97 -16.12 -2.51
N TYR A 349 11.27 -15.12 -1.96
CA TYR A 349 11.35 -14.74 -0.55
C TYR A 349 10.93 -15.90 0.38
N ILE A 350 9.80 -16.55 0.09
CA ILE A 350 9.33 -17.70 0.88
C ILE A 350 10.36 -18.84 0.85
N LEU A 351 10.92 -19.14 -0.32
CA LEU A 351 11.92 -20.19 -0.46
C LEU A 351 13.23 -19.87 0.26
N SER A 352 13.67 -18.60 0.22
CA SER A 352 14.90 -18.15 0.89
C SER A 352 14.81 -18.27 2.42
N LEU A 353 13.64 -18.02 3.00
CA LEU A 353 13.39 -18.21 4.42
C LEU A 353 13.20 -19.69 4.77
N GLY A 354 12.47 -20.42 3.93
CA GLY A 354 12.11 -21.80 4.19
C GLY A 354 11.35 -21.97 5.52
N ARG A 355 11.11 -23.23 5.89
CA ARG A 355 10.43 -23.58 7.15
C ARG A 355 11.19 -23.13 8.40
N GLN A 356 12.50 -23.02 8.31
CA GLN A 356 13.36 -22.76 9.46
C GLN A 356 13.25 -21.31 9.93
N TYR A 357 13.23 -20.35 9.00
CA TYR A 357 13.32 -18.92 9.34
C TYR A 357 12.00 -18.19 9.27
N ILE A 358 11.01 -18.65 8.47
CA ILE A 358 9.72 -17.99 8.34
C ILE A 358 9.00 -17.77 9.69
N LYS A 359 9.17 -18.71 10.61
CA LYS A 359 8.58 -18.65 11.97
C LYS A 359 9.19 -17.57 12.88
N HIS A 360 10.29 -16.95 12.48
CA HIS A 360 10.95 -15.88 13.25
C HIS A 360 10.51 -14.48 12.81
N VAL A 361 9.88 -14.36 11.64
CA VAL A 361 9.45 -13.07 11.09
C VAL A 361 8.50 -12.35 12.05
N GLY A 362 7.38 -12.97 12.40
CA GLY A 362 6.39 -12.36 13.29
C GLY A 362 6.95 -11.98 14.68
N PRO A 363 7.61 -12.90 15.40
CA PRO A 363 8.22 -12.59 16.69
C PRO A 363 9.25 -11.46 16.64
N LEU A 364 10.10 -11.39 15.61
CA LEU A 364 11.11 -10.33 15.48
C LEU A 364 10.47 -8.98 15.16
N ALA A 365 9.46 -8.94 14.26
CA ALA A 365 8.71 -7.72 14.00
C ALA A 365 8.05 -7.18 15.27
N THR A 366 7.43 -8.06 16.05
CA THR A 366 6.80 -7.72 17.34
C THR A 366 7.83 -7.23 18.36
N LEU A 367 8.99 -7.87 18.45
CA LEU A 367 10.06 -7.45 19.35
C LEU A 367 10.57 -6.05 19.01
N ASN A 368 10.87 -5.80 17.73
CA ASN A 368 11.38 -4.51 17.26
C ASN A 368 10.37 -3.38 17.52
N ALA A 369 9.08 -3.60 17.26
CA ALA A 369 8.04 -2.61 17.53
C ALA A 369 7.95 -2.25 19.01
N ASN A 370 7.90 -3.25 19.90
CA ASN A 370 7.87 -3.01 21.35
C ASN A 370 9.15 -2.36 21.86
N TYR A 371 10.31 -2.73 21.30
CA TYR A 371 11.59 -2.11 21.66
C TYR A 371 11.59 -0.60 21.41
N VAL A 372 11.20 -0.17 20.21
CA VAL A 372 11.13 1.27 19.86
C VAL A 372 10.07 1.99 20.70
N LYS A 373 8.87 1.41 20.79
CA LYS A 373 7.75 1.99 21.55
C LYS A 373 8.11 2.26 23.01
N GLU A 374 8.67 1.28 23.70
CA GLU A 374 9.02 1.40 25.12
C GLU A 374 10.11 2.45 25.39
N ARG A 375 11.02 2.65 24.44
CA ARG A 375 12.10 3.65 24.56
C ARG A 375 11.61 5.08 24.29
N LEU A 376 10.51 5.25 23.55
CA LEU A 376 10.01 6.58 23.14
C LEU A 376 8.77 7.06 23.91
N LYS A 377 8.11 6.20 24.68
CA LYS A 377 6.83 6.51 25.34
C LYS A 377 6.87 7.66 26.35
N ASP A 378 8.06 8.07 26.82
CA ASP A 378 8.21 9.16 27.76
C ASP A 378 8.26 10.53 27.07
N ASP A 379 8.69 10.61 25.83
CA ASP A 379 8.69 11.84 25.02
C ASP A 379 7.46 11.97 24.14
N TYR A 380 6.88 10.87 23.71
CA TYR A 380 5.70 10.82 22.83
C TYR A 380 4.49 10.25 23.58
N GLU A 381 3.32 10.83 23.32
CA GLU A 381 2.09 10.37 23.96
C GLU A 381 1.67 9.01 23.39
N LEU A 382 1.63 7.98 24.25
CA LEU A 382 1.17 6.64 23.92
C LEU A 382 -0.27 6.47 24.40
N PRO A 383 -1.30 6.60 23.52
CA PRO A 383 -2.69 6.56 23.93
C PRO A 383 -3.13 5.16 24.37
N ILE A 384 -2.57 4.11 23.79
CA ILE A 384 -2.88 2.73 24.16
C ILE A 384 -1.62 2.07 24.69
N GLY A 385 -1.62 1.75 25.96
CA GLY A 385 -0.52 1.08 26.65
C GLY A 385 -0.47 -0.43 26.41
N GLY A 386 0.52 -1.06 27.05
CA GLY A 386 0.72 -2.50 26.96
C GLY A 386 1.48 -2.96 25.69
N PRO A 387 1.68 -4.28 25.51
CA PRO A 387 2.37 -4.83 24.35
C PRO A 387 1.58 -4.61 23.04
N CYS A 388 2.29 -4.24 21.98
CA CYS A 388 1.78 -4.21 20.62
C CYS A 388 2.32 -5.41 19.83
N MET A 389 1.76 -5.63 18.63
CA MET A 389 2.30 -6.55 17.65
C MET A 389 3.43 -5.86 16.84
N HIS A 390 3.31 -5.73 15.54
CA HIS A 390 4.36 -5.25 14.63
C HIS A 390 4.45 -3.72 14.50
N GLU A 391 3.44 -3.00 14.91
CA GLU A 391 3.33 -1.55 14.81
C GLU A 391 2.66 -0.96 16.06
N PHE A 392 2.77 0.35 16.22
CA PHE A 392 2.14 1.10 17.30
C PHE A 392 1.90 2.54 16.88
N VAL A 393 1.04 3.24 17.65
CA VAL A 393 0.64 4.62 17.37
C VAL A 393 0.97 5.52 18.55
N PHE A 394 1.70 6.60 18.30
CA PHE A 394 1.79 7.75 19.21
C PHE A 394 0.80 8.83 18.77
N ASN A 395 0.35 9.66 19.74
CA ASN A 395 -0.47 10.84 19.49
C ASN A 395 0.38 12.11 19.60
N GLY A 396 1.47 12.19 18.80
CA GLY A 396 2.41 13.29 18.79
C GLY A 396 3.31 13.37 20.02
N LEU A 397 3.97 14.52 20.22
CA LEU A 397 4.78 14.78 21.40
C LEU A 397 3.90 14.78 22.66
N ARG A 398 4.45 14.32 23.78
CA ARG A 398 3.78 14.38 25.08
C ARG A 398 3.60 15.83 25.54
N ASP A 399 4.62 16.68 25.37
CA ASP A 399 4.54 18.11 25.64
C ASP A 399 3.89 18.85 24.45
N LYS A 400 2.61 19.18 24.60
CA LYS A 400 1.84 19.93 23.59
C LYS A 400 2.05 21.45 23.69
N SER A 401 2.72 21.97 24.73
CA SER A 401 2.86 23.42 25.00
C SER A 401 3.71 24.14 23.94
N THR A 402 4.58 23.41 23.27
CA THR A 402 5.49 23.96 22.24
C THR A 402 4.77 24.28 20.93
N GLY A 403 3.58 23.71 20.71
CA GLY A 403 2.83 23.80 19.46
C GLY A 403 3.53 23.14 18.27
N VAL A 404 4.48 22.22 18.51
CA VAL A 404 5.08 21.35 17.49
C VAL A 404 4.12 20.22 17.18
N THR A 405 3.78 20.05 15.90
CA THR A 405 2.85 19.03 15.42
C THR A 405 3.57 17.73 15.00
N THR A 406 2.82 16.66 14.81
CA THR A 406 3.35 15.41 14.25
C THR A 406 3.94 15.61 12.85
N LEU A 407 3.35 16.49 12.03
CA LEU A 407 3.92 16.86 10.73
C LEU A 407 5.31 17.50 10.87
N ASP A 408 5.50 18.35 11.87
CA ASP A 408 6.80 18.99 12.12
C ASP A 408 7.86 17.95 12.50
N VAL A 409 7.52 16.99 13.38
CA VAL A 409 8.39 15.87 13.75
C VAL A 409 8.73 15.03 12.51
N ALA A 410 7.74 14.70 11.68
CA ALA A 410 7.93 13.93 10.44
C ALA A 410 8.87 14.65 9.46
N LYS A 411 8.72 15.96 9.29
CA LYS A 411 9.61 16.78 8.45
C LYS A 411 11.02 16.87 9.04
N ARG A 412 11.14 16.94 10.38
CA ARG A 412 12.46 17.00 11.04
C ARG A 412 13.23 15.69 10.93
N LEU A 413 12.55 14.54 10.90
CA LEU A 413 13.18 13.24 10.64
C LEU A 413 13.94 13.20 9.30
N LEU A 414 13.41 13.85 8.26
CA LEU A 414 14.08 13.94 6.96
C LEU A 414 15.46 14.61 7.05
N ASP A 415 15.61 15.62 7.90
CA ASP A 415 16.91 16.29 8.13
C ASP A 415 17.96 15.37 8.76
N TYR A 416 17.50 14.34 9.49
CA TYR A 416 18.34 13.32 10.10
C TYR A 416 18.58 12.10 9.22
N GLY A 417 18.03 12.10 7.99
CA GLY A 417 18.20 11.04 7.00
C GLY A 417 17.30 9.82 7.25
N PHE A 418 16.17 10.01 7.94
CA PHE A 418 15.13 8.99 8.09
C PHE A 418 13.90 9.33 7.25
N HIS A 419 13.25 8.32 6.71
CA HIS A 419 11.90 8.49 6.18
C HIS A 419 10.92 8.75 7.32
N ALA A 420 9.91 9.59 7.05
CA ALA A 420 8.86 9.84 8.02
C ALA A 420 7.96 8.62 8.24
N PRO A 421 7.46 8.38 9.47
CA PRO A 421 6.41 7.41 9.70
C PRO A 421 5.07 7.87 9.08
N THR A 422 4.05 7.02 9.12
CA THR A 422 2.67 7.41 8.76
C THR A 422 2.15 8.39 9.78
N ILE A 423 1.61 9.53 9.33
CA ILE A 423 1.04 10.56 10.19
C ILE A 423 -0.45 10.76 9.90
N TYR A 424 -1.19 11.25 10.91
CA TYR A 424 -2.63 11.51 10.86
C TYR A 424 -3.48 10.29 10.51
N PHE A 425 -2.95 9.11 10.77
CA PHE A 425 -3.65 7.84 10.64
C PHE A 425 -3.21 6.88 11.78
N PRO A 426 -4.12 6.12 12.40
CA PRO A 426 -5.57 6.10 12.19
C PRO A 426 -6.27 7.37 12.69
N LEU A 427 -7.48 7.64 12.16
CA LEU A 427 -8.24 8.87 12.48
C LEU A 427 -8.71 8.96 13.93
N LEU A 428 -8.55 7.90 14.72
CA LEU A 428 -8.87 7.86 16.15
C LEU A 428 -8.06 8.87 16.98
N PHE A 429 -6.89 9.29 16.52
CA PHE A 429 -5.99 10.21 17.21
C PHE A 429 -5.63 11.39 16.31
N HIS A 430 -5.82 12.61 16.82
CA HIS A 430 -5.62 13.84 16.04
C HIS A 430 -4.17 14.01 15.55
N GLU A 431 -3.19 13.69 16.40
CA GLU A 431 -1.75 13.78 16.10
C GLU A 431 -1.13 12.38 15.90
N ALA A 432 -1.90 11.45 15.30
CA ALA A 432 -1.43 10.09 15.07
C ALA A 432 -0.09 10.04 14.34
N MET A 433 0.82 9.22 14.85
CA MET A 433 2.10 8.86 14.24
C MET A 433 2.31 7.36 14.41
N MET A 434 2.16 6.62 13.32
CA MET A 434 2.21 5.16 13.30
C MET A 434 3.56 4.67 12.81
N ILE A 435 4.20 3.82 13.59
CA ILE A 435 5.57 3.32 13.35
C ILE A 435 5.55 1.79 13.26
N GLU A 436 6.09 1.26 12.16
CA GLU A 436 6.34 -0.17 11.95
C GLU A 436 7.81 -0.38 11.63
N PRO A 437 8.62 -0.93 12.56
CA PRO A 437 10.06 -1.16 12.33
C PRO A 437 10.38 -2.31 11.39
N THR A 438 9.49 -3.27 11.22
CA THR A 438 9.71 -4.59 10.59
C THR A 438 10.73 -5.48 11.33
N GLU A 439 10.83 -6.73 10.91
CA GLU A 439 11.82 -7.68 11.45
C GLU A 439 13.22 -7.52 10.87
N ASN A 440 13.37 -6.78 9.78
CA ASN A 440 14.63 -6.68 9.03
C ASN A 440 15.62 -5.70 9.68
N GLU A 441 15.13 -4.76 10.49
CA GLU A 441 15.97 -3.73 11.05
C GLU A 441 16.86 -4.24 12.18
N SER A 442 18.13 -3.88 12.13
CA SER A 442 19.08 -4.21 13.17
C SER A 442 18.86 -3.35 14.41
N ARG A 443 19.31 -3.84 15.56
CA ARG A 443 19.27 -3.06 16.79
C ARG A 443 20.00 -1.72 16.64
N ASP A 444 21.14 -1.67 15.96
CA ASP A 444 21.89 -0.43 15.76
C ASP A 444 21.09 0.60 14.96
N THR A 445 20.34 0.15 13.94
CA THR A 445 19.42 1.03 13.18
C THR A 445 18.30 1.57 14.08
N LEU A 446 17.69 0.70 14.89
CA LEU A 446 16.61 1.08 15.79
C LEU A 446 17.10 2.02 16.89
N ASP A 447 18.27 1.76 17.49
CA ASP A 447 18.88 2.64 18.49
C ASP A 447 19.15 4.03 17.91
N ARG A 448 19.68 4.11 16.68
CA ARG A 448 19.90 5.39 15.99
C ARG A 448 18.59 6.14 15.73
N PHE A 449 17.54 5.44 15.34
CA PHE A 449 16.22 6.07 15.14
C PHE A 449 15.66 6.60 16.47
N ILE A 450 15.76 5.83 17.54
CA ILE A 450 15.35 6.21 18.89
C ILE A 450 16.12 7.46 19.35
N ASP A 451 17.43 7.51 19.17
CA ASP A 451 18.26 8.67 19.55
C ASP A 451 17.84 9.93 18.79
N VAL A 452 17.51 9.81 17.51
CA VAL A 452 17.01 10.93 16.70
C VAL A 452 15.63 11.39 17.18
N MET A 453 14.74 10.47 17.49
CA MET A 453 13.41 10.81 18.01
C MET A 453 13.50 11.53 19.36
N HIS A 454 14.34 11.08 20.29
CA HIS A 454 14.63 11.78 21.56
C HIS A 454 15.18 13.18 21.31
N ARG A 455 16.12 13.31 20.35
CA ARG A 455 16.69 14.60 19.98
C ARG A 455 15.66 15.56 19.42
N ILE A 456 14.74 15.10 18.56
CA ILE A 456 13.66 15.93 18.03
C ILE A 456 12.73 16.40 19.16
N ALA A 457 12.42 15.54 20.12
CA ALA A 457 11.64 15.91 21.29
C ALA A 457 12.35 16.96 22.15
N GLU A 458 13.68 16.87 22.32
CA GLU A 458 14.47 17.86 23.01
C GLU A 458 14.55 19.20 22.23
N GLU A 459 14.75 19.15 20.92
CA GLU A 459 14.69 20.34 20.05
C GLU A 459 13.33 21.02 20.13
N ALA A 460 12.22 20.25 20.19
CA ALA A 460 10.88 20.80 20.35
C ALA A 460 10.71 21.57 21.68
N ARG A 461 11.37 21.14 22.76
CA ARG A 461 11.35 21.83 24.06
C ARG A 461 12.24 23.06 24.10
N THR A 462 13.45 22.97 23.50
CA THR A 462 14.49 24.00 23.66
C THR A 462 14.52 25.03 22.53
N ASN A 463 14.15 24.62 21.31
CA ASN A 463 14.11 25.46 20.11
C ASN A 463 13.03 24.97 19.13
N PRO A 464 11.74 25.15 19.45
CA PRO A 464 10.64 24.63 18.63
C PRO A 464 10.66 25.12 17.18
N ASP A 465 11.23 26.29 16.91
CA ASP A 465 11.25 26.87 15.58
C ASP A 465 12.12 26.06 14.60
N ILE A 466 13.17 25.39 15.08
CA ILE A 466 13.97 24.50 14.23
C ILE A 466 13.17 23.28 13.75
N VAL A 467 12.25 22.79 14.58
CA VAL A 467 11.40 21.66 14.23
C VAL A 467 10.26 22.11 13.31
N LYS A 468 9.62 23.26 13.64
CA LYS A 468 8.54 23.85 12.82
C LYS A 468 9.03 24.31 11.43
N GLY A 469 10.29 24.74 11.32
CA GLY A 469 10.89 25.15 10.06
C GLY A 469 11.41 24.00 9.18
N ALA A 470 11.45 22.76 9.71
CA ALA A 470 11.95 21.59 8.98
C ALA A 470 11.07 21.24 7.75
N PRO A 471 11.66 20.61 6.71
CA PRO A 471 13.05 20.16 6.59
C PRO A 471 14.00 21.27 6.14
N HIS A 472 15.26 21.20 6.57
CA HIS A 472 16.29 22.17 6.24
C HIS A 472 17.32 21.64 5.23
N ASN A 473 17.46 20.31 5.13
CA ASN A 473 18.55 19.64 4.40
C ASN A 473 18.07 18.87 3.17
N THR A 474 16.79 19.02 2.79
CA THR A 474 16.22 18.36 1.62
C THR A 474 16.17 19.29 0.40
N PRO A 475 16.17 18.77 -0.84
CA PRO A 475 16.07 19.58 -2.05
C PRO A 475 14.80 20.43 -2.11
N ILE A 476 13.72 19.97 -1.50
CA ILE A 476 12.42 20.63 -1.44
C ILE A 476 12.06 20.81 0.03
N THR A 477 11.67 22.02 0.41
CA THR A 477 11.16 22.34 1.74
C THR A 477 9.65 22.04 1.82
N ARG A 478 8.91 22.73 2.68
CA ARG A 478 7.46 22.57 2.78
C ARG A 478 6.75 23.06 1.52
N CYS A 479 5.88 22.24 0.97
CA CYS A 479 4.99 22.61 -0.13
C CYS A 479 3.68 23.17 0.43
N ASP A 480 3.00 23.99 -0.38
CA ASP A 480 1.61 24.36 -0.12
C ASP A 480 0.69 23.21 -0.61
N ASP A 481 0.47 22.25 0.28
CA ASP A 481 -0.32 21.04 -0.02
C ASP A 481 -1.79 21.39 -0.34
N VAL A 482 -2.32 22.47 0.25
CA VAL A 482 -3.69 22.93 0.02
C VAL A 482 -3.84 23.52 -1.39
N LEU A 483 -2.88 24.36 -1.80
CA LEU A 483 -2.87 24.91 -3.15
C LEU A 483 -2.68 23.81 -4.19
N ALA A 484 -1.75 22.87 -3.95
CA ALA A 484 -1.51 21.74 -4.84
C ALA A 484 -2.74 20.85 -5.02
N ALA A 485 -3.51 20.61 -3.95
CA ALA A 485 -4.73 19.80 -4.01
C ALA A 485 -5.88 20.52 -4.69
N ARG A 486 -6.07 21.83 -4.44
CA ARG A 486 -7.19 22.62 -4.99
C ARG A 486 -6.97 23.11 -6.41
N HIS A 487 -5.71 23.37 -6.77
CA HIS A 487 -5.32 23.94 -8.07
C HIS A 487 -4.15 23.16 -8.68
N PRO A 488 -4.33 21.86 -9.01
CA PRO A 488 -3.26 21.03 -9.51
C PRO A 488 -2.81 21.49 -10.92
N ILE A 489 -1.49 21.67 -11.11
CA ILE A 489 -0.90 21.89 -12.43
C ILE A 489 -0.60 20.52 -13.03
N LEU A 490 -1.46 20.05 -13.94
CA LEU A 490 -1.40 18.68 -14.46
C LEU A 490 -0.50 18.48 -15.68
N LYS A 491 -0.04 19.58 -16.29
CA LYS A 491 0.88 19.52 -17.44
C LYS A 491 1.84 20.70 -17.43
N TRP A 492 3.05 20.45 -17.93
CA TRP A 492 4.03 21.50 -18.14
C TRP A 492 3.56 22.48 -19.24
N GLN A 493 3.85 23.77 -19.05
CA GLN A 493 3.66 24.82 -20.05
C GLN A 493 4.98 25.56 -20.26
N PRO A 494 5.34 25.91 -21.51
CA PRO A 494 6.52 26.73 -21.76
C PRO A 494 6.41 28.07 -21.02
N VAL A 495 7.48 28.46 -20.32
CA VAL A 495 7.57 29.82 -19.80
C VAL A 495 7.73 30.77 -20.98
N PRO A 496 6.93 31.84 -21.09
CA PRO A 496 7.10 32.82 -22.15
C PRO A 496 8.53 33.36 -22.18
N THR A 497 9.18 33.34 -23.34
CA THR A 497 10.54 33.87 -23.52
C THR A 497 10.53 35.36 -23.19
N GLY A 498 11.17 35.74 -22.08
CA GLY A 498 11.27 37.15 -21.63
C GLY A 498 11.08 37.35 -20.12
N THR A 499 10.56 36.37 -19.39
CA THR A 499 10.52 36.38 -17.94
C THR A 499 11.69 35.55 -17.40
N ALA A 500 12.70 36.21 -16.80
CA ALA A 500 13.70 35.49 -16.04
C ALA A 500 13.01 34.64 -14.96
N PRO A 501 13.47 33.40 -14.69
CA PRO A 501 12.92 32.62 -13.60
C PRO A 501 13.16 33.39 -12.30
N THR A 502 12.10 33.91 -11.73
CA THR A 502 12.15 34.46 -10.38
C THR A 502 12.27 33.29 -9.41
N ASN A 503 13.50 32.99 -8.99
CA ASN A 503 13.80 32.21 -7.79
C ASN A 503 13.41 33.04 -6.52
N ALA A 504 12.24 33.63 -6.51
CA ALA A 504 11.68 34.28 -5.34
C ALA A 504 10.56 33.38 -4.82
N ALA A 505 10.76 32.82 -3.63
CA ALA A 505 9.65 32.38 -2.81
C ALA A 505 8.60 33.52 -2.79
N PRO A 506 7.30 33.21 -2.92
CA PRO A 506 6.27 34.23 -2.82
C PRO A 506 6.33 34.84 -1.41
N THR A 507 6.89 36.06 -1.31
CA THR A 507 6.72 36.92 -0.15
C THR A 507 5.23 37.23 -0.06
N GLY A 508 4.60 36.81 1.02
CA GLY A 508 3.19 37.04 1.28
C GLY A 508 2.85 38.54 1.19
N THR A 509 2.05 38.87 0.20
CA THR A 509 1.21 40.07 0.25
C THR A 509 -0.22 39.58 0.27
N THR A 510 -0.84 39.73 1.41
CA THR A 510 -2.28 39.63 1.62
C THR A 510 -3.01 40.52 0.63
N PRO A 511 -3.94 40.02 -0.20
CA PRO A 511 -4.93 40.88 -0.82
C PRO A 511 -6.04 41.16 0.19
N THR A 512 -6.19 42.44 0.52
CA THR A 512 -7.34 42.96 1.24
C THR A 512 -8.60 42.82 0.39
N ASP A 513 -9.61 42.27 1.02
CA ASP A 513 -11.05 42.39 0.84
C ASP A 513 -11.62 42.95 -0.48
N ALA A 514 -12.34 42.06 -1.19
CA ALA A 514 -13.63 42.45 -1.80
C ALA A 514 -14.54 41.21 -1.88
N VAL A 515 -15.48 41.13 -0.96
CA VAL A 515 -16.60 40.18 -0.98
C VAL A 515 -17.64 40.73 -1.97
N PRO A 516 -18.03 40.00 -3.02
CA PRO A 516 -19.31 40.23 -3.67
C PRO A 516 -20.38 39.38 -2.99
N THR A 517 -21.32 40.05 -2.37
CA THR A 517 -22.60 39.50 -1.97
C THR A 517 -23.38 39.04 -3.20
N GLY A 518 -23.54 37.74 -3.35
CA GLY A 518 -24.38 37.13 -4.38
C GLY A 518 -25.24 36.04 -3.76
N THR A 519 -26.51 36.32 -3.71
CA THR A 519 -27.66 35.57 -3.20
C THR A 519 -27.69 34.12 -3.64
N ALA A 520 -27.91 33.22 -2.68
CA ALA A 520 -28.26 31.83 -2.90
C ALA A 520 -29.61 31.63 -3.56
N PRO A 521 -29.80 30.67 -4.45
CA PRO A 521 -31.12 30.16 -4.79
C PRO A 521 -31.50 29.01 -3.87
N THR A 522 -32.64 29.22 -3.22
CA THR A 522 -33.40 28.24 -2.44
C THR A 522 -34.13 27.26 -3.36
N GLY A 523 -34.16 25.97 -2.99
CA GLY A 523 -35.20 25.02 -3.34
C GLY A 523 -34.75 23.69 -3.94
N PRO A 524 -35.56 22.63 -3.82
CA PRO A 524 -36.20 22.13 -2.62
C PRO A 524 -35.76 20.67 -2.28
N ALA A 525 -35.96 20.28 -1.04
CA ALA A 525 -35.93 18.90 -0.58
C ALA A 525 -37.08 18.10 -1.21
N ALA A 526 -36.81 16.86 -1.60
CA ALA A 526 -37.74 15.73 -1.45
C ALA A 526 -37.20 14.44 -2.09
N HIS A 527 -37.27 13.41 -1.29
CA HIS A 527 -37.35 11.95 -1.41
C HIS A 527 -36.08 11.18 -1.54
#